data_0ea9dbdf121887cabe663752bb9fc3aa
#
_entry.id   0ea9dbdf121887cabe663752bb9fc3aa
#
_cell.length_a   1.000
_cell.length_b   1.000
_cell.length_c   1.000
_cell.angle_alpha   90.00
_cell.angle_beta   90.00
_cell.angle_gamma   90.00
#
_symmetry.space_group_name_H-M   'P 1'
#
loop_
_entity.id
_entity.type
_entity.pdbx_description
1 polymer ?
#
loop_
_entity_poly.entity_id
_entity_poly.type
_entity_poly.pdbx_seq_one_letter_code
_entity_poly.pdbx_strand_id
1 'polypeptide(L)'
;MDRTPIVPEAAPFRGGADTDEVARFEALAREWWDPAGKFRPLHRLNPARLKFIEDAAGRHFSRKAGAARPLAGLRVLDIGCGGGLIAEPLARQGALVTGIDPGAATIEAATKHAAENKLPIRYRRALAEDIAAEGEQFDLVLALEVVEHVPDLGAFLAAACALVAPGGMFVAATLNRTLKAYMLAIVGAEYVLNWLPRGTHDWRKFVRPSELARELRRSGVEVVELAGLAYQPLGDRWRIVPDLDVNYMAAAAKPSDARATKN
;
A
#
# COMPACT_ATOMS: atom_id res chain seq x y z
N MET A 1 -39.53 23.23 -8.08
CA MET A 1 -39.03 22.11 -8.90
C MET A 1 -37.56 21.93 -8.51
N ASP A 2 -37.40 21.02 -7.60
CA ASP A 2 -36.05 20.67 -7.06
C ASP A 2 -35.33 19.76 -8.07
N ARG A 3 -34.25 20.24 -8.67
CA ARG A 3 -33.41 19.44 -9.56
C ARG A 3 -32.19 18.97 -8.73
N THR A 4 -32.39 17.85 -8.04
CA THR A 4 -31.27 17.10 -7.49
C THR A 4 -30.34 16.74 -8.66
N PRO A 5 -29.04 17.07 -8.60
CA PRO A 5 -28.11 16.67 -9.66
C PRO A 5 -27.99 15.15 -9.67
N ILE A 6 -28.31 14.54 -10.80
CA ILE A 6 -28.05 13.12 -11.07
C ILE A 6 -26.54 12.97 -11.11
N VAL A 7 -25.96 12.38 -10.05
CA VAL A 7 -24.57 11.91 -10.08
C VAL A 7 -24.55 10.75 -11.08
N PRO A 8 -23.77 10.80 -12.17
CA PRO A 8 -23.72 9.69 -13.10
C PRO A 8 -23.20 8.46 -12.38
N GLU A 9 -23.95 7.36 -12.50
CA GLU A 9 -23.53 6.04 -12.05
C GLU A 9 -22.16 5.73 -12.66
N ALA A 10 -21.16 5.58 -11.82
CA ALA A 10 -19.78 5.37 -12.28
C ALA A 10 -19.74 4.06 -13.07
N ALA A 11 -19.29 4.13 -14.31
CA ALA A 11 -19.10 2.97 -15.16
C ALA A 11 -18.33 1.86 -14.41
N PRO A 12 -18.68 0.57 -14.60
CA PRO A 12 -17.98 -0.53 -13.93
C PRO A 12 -16.50 -0.49 -14.29
N PHE A 13 -15.63 -0.62 -13.29
CA PHE A 13 -14.20 -0.68 -13.48
C PHE A 13 -13.85 -1.81 -14.45
N ARG A 14 -13.17 -1.48 -15.55
CA ARG A 14 -12.69 -2.45 -16.52
C ARG A 14 -11.29 -2.90 -16.16
N GLY A 15 -11.19 -4.04 -15.45
CA GLY A 15 -9.91 -4.72 -15.17
C GLY A 15 -9.21 -4.25 -13.90
N GLY A 16 -8.38 -5.10 -13.31
CA GLY A 16 -7.40 -4.72 -12.29
C GLY A 16 -7.80 -4.91 -10.83
N ALA A 17 -9.07 -4.97 -10.45
CA ALA A 17 -9.51 -5.23 -9.08
C ALA A 17 -10.54 -6.38 -9.02
N ASP A 18 -10.46 -7.20 -7.97
CA ASP A 18 -11.46 -8.21 -7.65
C ASP A 18 -12.69 -7.52 -7.05
N THR A 19 -13.81 -7.53 -7.79
CA THR A 19 -15.04 -6.79 -7.42
C THR A 19 -15.66 -7.27 -6.11
N ASP A 20 -15.56 -8.58 -5.81
CA ASP A 20 -16.11 -9.14 -4.58
C ASP A 20 -15.29 -8.70 -3.36
N GLU A 21 -14.01 -8.55 -3.55
CA GLU A 21 -13.08 -8.08 -2.53
C GLU A 21 -13.27 -6.58 -2.25
N VAL A 22 -13.37 -5.77 -3.30
CA VAL A 22 -13.70 -4.34 -3.17
C VAL A 22 -15.00 -4.16 -2.38
N ALA A 23 -16.05 -4.93 -2.71
CA ALA A 23 -17.34 -4.87 -2.00
C ALA A 23 -17.21 -5.23 -0.51
N ARG A 24 -16.34 -6.19 -0.14
CA ARG A 24 -16.09 -6.54 1.26
C ARG A 24 -15.44 -5.39 2.04
N PHE A 25 -14.44 -4.71 1.46
CA PHE A 25 -13.80 -3.56 2.09
C PHE A 25 -14.74 -2.35 2.17
N GLU A 26 -15.55 -2.11 1.15
CA GLU A 26 -16.57 -1.04 1.17
C GLU A 26 -17.59 -1.24 2.28
N ALA A 27 -18.04 -2.47 2.52
CA ALA A 27 -18.95 -2.79 3.63
C ALA A 27 -18.37 -2.43 5.01
N LEU A 28 -17.06 -2.34 5.14
CA LEU A 28 -16.34 -2.01 6.36
C LEU A 28 -15.83 -0.57 6.39
N ALA A 29 -16.15 0.26 5.39
CA ALA A 29 -15.56 1.59 5.22
C ALA A 29 -15.71 2.52 6.45
N ARG A 30 -16.75 2.36 7.24
CA ARG A 30 -16.97 3.14 8.45
C ARG A 30 -16.10 2.74 9.65
N GLU A 31 -15.50 1.53 9.62
CA GLU A 31 -14.72 0.97 10.72
C GLU A 31 -13.21 1.24 10.58
N TRP A 32 -12.74 1.84 9.47
CA TRP A 32 -11.30 2.04 9.20
C TRP A 32 -10.55 2.68 10.36
N TRP A 33 -11.14 3.66 11.02
CA TRP A 33 -10.51 4.45 12.07
C TRP A 33 -10.85 3.99 13.49
N ASP A 34 -11.59 2.90 13.65
CA ASP A 34 -11.80 2.27 14.95
C ASP A 34 -10.61 1.36 15.32
N PRO A 35 -9.75 1.77 16.29
CA PRO A 35 -8.58 0.98 16.66
C PRO A 35 -8.93 -0.32 17.40
N ALA A 36 -10.18 -0.49 17.83
CA ALA A 36 -10.71 -1.71 18.45
C ALA A 36 -11.54 -2.55 17.47
N GLY A 37 -11.86 -2.00 16.28
CA GLY A 37 -12.67 -2.62 15.24
C GLY A 37 -11.92 -3.66 14.41
N LYS A 38 -12.51 -3.99 13.27
CA LYS A 38 -11.98 -5.05 12.36
C LYS A 38 -10.60 -4.71 11.78
N PHE A 39 -10.26 -3.42 11.68
CA PHE A 39 -8.95 -2.96 11.19
C PHE A 39 -7.89 -2.82 12.30
N ARG A 40 -8.17 -3.25 13.54
CA ARG A 40 -7.21 -3.27 14.64
C ARG A 40 -5.86 -3.90 14.26
N PRO A 41 -5.79 -5.02 13.50
CA PRO A 41 -4.50 -5.59 13.08
C PRO A 41 -3.67 -4.61 12.26
N LEU A 42 -4.27 -3.84 11.35
CA LEU A 42 -3.57 -2.82 10.56
C LEU A 42 -3.09 -1.66 11.43
N HIS A 43 -3.90 -1.18 12.38
CA HIS A 43 -3.48 -0.14 13.33
C HIS A 43 -2.22 -0.55 14.12
N ARG A 44 -2.09 -1.85 14.46
CA ARG A 44 -0.94 -2.40 15.17
C ARG A 44 0.29 -2.61 14.27
N LEU A 45 0.06 -2.95 13.01
CA LEU A 45 1.11 -3.24 12.03
C LEU A 45 1.71 -1.95 11.43
N ASN A 46 0.88 -0.95 11.19
CA ASN A 46 1.26 0.27 10.47
C ASN A 46 2.42 1.07 11.08
N PRO A 47 2.62 1.15 12.41
CA PRO A 47 3.83 1.78 12.95
C PRO A 47 5.14 1.16 12.46
N ALA A 48 5.19 -0.17 12.31
CA ALA A 48 6.38 -0.85 11.77
C ALA A 48 6.53 -0.61 10.26
N ARG A 49 5.42 -0.58 9.51
CA ARG A 49 5.42 -0.24 8.08
C ARG A 49 5.90 1.18 7.83
N LEU A 50 5.34 2.14 8.55
CA LEU A 50 5.75 3.55 8.46
C LEU A 50 7.23 3.71 8.76
N LYS A 51 7.73 3.05 9.82
CA LYS A 51 9.17 3.06 10.15
C LYS A 51 10.03 2.54 9.02
N PHE A 52 9.64 1.43 8.38
CA PHE A 52 10.36 0.90 7.21
C PHE A 52 10.36 1.89 6.04
N ILE A 53 9.18 2.45 5.72
CA ILE A 53 9.03 3.44 4.64
C ILE A 53 9.89 4.67 4.89
N GLU A 54 9.85 5.23 6.10
CA GLU A 54 10.63 6.38 6.51
C GLU A 54 12.13 6.13 6.39
N ASP A 55 12.61 4.97 6.89
CA ASP A 55 14.02 4.62 6.86
C ASP A 55 14.51 4.39 5.43
N ALA A 56 13.75 3.64 4.62
CA ALA A 56 14.09 3.36 3.23
C ALA A 56 14.10 4.65 2.39
N ALA A 57 13.04 5.46 2.48
CA ALA A 57 12.96 6.75 1.79
C ALA A 57 14.03 7.73 2.30
N GLY A 58 14.29 7.75 3.59
CA GLY A 58 15.34 8.57 4.20
C GLY A 58 16.71 8.29 3.61
N ARG A 59 17.07 7.01 3.49
CA ARG A 59 18.35 6.58 2.87
C ARG A 59 18.38 6.89 1.37
N HIS A 60 17.31 6.56 0.66
CA HIS A 60 17.24 6.71 -0.79
C HIS A 60 17.30 8.19 -1.23
N PHE A 61 16.53 9.06 -0.60
CA PHE A 61 16.46 10.48 -0.91
C PHE A 61 17.45 11.33 -0.09
N SER A 62 18.41 10.70 0.59
CA SER A 62 19.46 11.37 1.40
C SER A 62 18.87 12.38 2.40
N ARG A 63 17.77 12.02 3.07
CA ARG A 63 17.11 12.85 4.06
C ARG A 63 17.85 12.80 5.39
N LYS A 64 17.89 13.92 6.10
CA LYS A 64 18.56 14.01 7.40
C LYS A 64 17.83 13.13 8.43
N ALA A 65 18.55 12.22 9.07
CA ALA A 65 18.01 11.38 10.14
C ALA A 65 17.48 12.26 11.29
N GLY A 66 16.32 11.90 11.85
CA GLY A 66 15.69 12.65 12.95
C GLY A 66 15.07 13.99 12.54
N ALA A 67 14.92 14.26 11.24
CA ALA A 67 14.20 15.44 10.78
C ALA A 67 12.73 15.40 11.27
N ALA A 68 12.18 16.53 11.69
CA ALA A 68 10.79 16.63 12.13
C ALA A 68 9.77 16.28 11.02
N ARG A 69 10.15 16.47 9.76
CA ARG A 69 9.34 16.16 8.58
C ARG A 69 10.21 15.43 7.54
N PRO A 70 10.50 14.12 7.75
CA PRO A 70 11.47 13.38 6.92
C PRO A 70 11.04 13.22 5.46
N LEU A 71 9.73 13.27 5.18
CA LEU A 71 9.18 13.12 3.83
C LEU A 71 8.78 14.45 3.17
N ALA A 72 9.22 15.59 3.75
CA ALA A 72 8.81 16.92 3.28
C ALA A 72 9.06 17.11 1.77
N GLY A 73 7.97 17.47 1.05
CA GLY A 73 7.98 17.77 -0.38
C GLY A 73 8.03 16.56 -1.32
N LEU A 74 8.15 15.32 -0.80
CA LEU A 74 8.05 14.12 -1.65
C LEU A 74 6.60 13.95 -2.11
N ARG A 75 6.42 13.73 -3.40
CA ARG A 75 5.14 13.31 -3.97
C ARG A 75 4.99 11.81 -3.74
N VAL A 76 3.99 11.44 -2.96
CA VAL A 76 3.74 10.05 -2.57
C VAL A 76 2.41 9.58 -3.13
N LEU A 77 2.41 8.41 -3.77
CA LEU A 77 1.20 7.69 -4.16
C LEU A 77 1.03 6.49 -3.22
N ASP A 78 -0.14 6.38 -2.62
CA ASP A 78 -0.58 5.23 -1.82
C ASP A 78 -1.65 4.46 -2.61
N ILE A 79 -1.25 3.33 -3.24
CA ILE A 79 -2.14 2.48 -4.03
C ILE A 79 -2.84 1.50 -3.10
N GLY A 80 -4.18 1.42 -3.18
CA GLY A 80 -4.99 0.68 -2.22
C GLY A 80 -4.97 1.34 -0.84
N CYS A 81 -5.10 2.68 -0.82
CA CYS A 81 -4.94 3.48 0.40
C CYS A 81 -5.97 3.18 1.50
N GLY A 82 -7.04 2.45 1.19
CA GLY A 82 -8.12 2.18 2.12
C GLY A 82 -8.66 3.47 2.75
N GLY A 83 -8.92 3.44 4.04
CA GLY A 83 -9.36 4.62 4.82
C GLY A 83 -8.26 5.65 5.10
N GLY A 84 -7.05 5.51 4.55
CA GLY A 84 -5.97 6.49 4.70
C GLY A 84 -5.04 6.26 5.90
N LEU A 85 -5.02 5.06 6.48
CA LEU A 85 -4.21 4.73 7.66
C LEU A 85 -2.70 4.89 7.47
N ILE A 86 -2.21 4.83 6.23
CA ILE A 86 -0.82 5.12 5.86
C ILE A 86 -0.69 6.53 5.29
N ALA A 87 -1.61 6.94 4.41
CA ALA A 87 -1.59 8.24 3.76
C ALA A 87 -1.53 9.42 4.74
N GLU A 88 -2.34 9.38 5.81
CA GLU A 88 -2.36 10.48 6.80
C GLU A 88 -1.06 10.64 7.59
N PRO A 89 -0.45 9.59 8.19
CA PRO A 89 0.86 9.71 8.82
C PRO A 89 1.93 10.26 7.88
N LEU A 90 1.95 9.84 6.60
CA LEU A 90 2.91 10.35 5.62
C LEU A 90 2.69 11.85 5.33
N ALA A 91 1.43 12.30 5.23
CA ALA A 91 1.10 13.71 5.07
C ALA A 91 1.54 14.54 6.30
N ARG A 92 1.37 14.02 7.52
CA ARG A 92 1.87 14.67 8.75
C ARG A 92 3.39 14.81 8.76
N GLN A 93 4.10 13.89 8.08
CA GLN A 93 5.55 13.94 7.89
C GLN A 93 5.98 14.84 6.74
N GLY A 94 5.04 15.52 6.10
CA GLY A 94 5.28 16.54 5.09
C GLY A 94 5.24 16.07 3.64
N ALA A 95 4.87 14.83 3.39
CA ALA A 95 4.65 14.34 2.03
C ALA A 95 3.44 15.02 1.37
N LEU A 96 3.51 15.16 0.04
CA LEU A 96 2.39 15.53 -0.82
C LEU A 96 1.72 14.23 -1.27
N VAL A 97 0.68 13.80 -0.52
CA VAL A 97 0.11 12.47 -0.68
C VAL A 97 -1.08 12.48 -1.63
N THR A 98 -1.08 11.54 -2.57
CA THR A 98 -2.24 11.08 -3.32
C THR A 98 -2.56 9.66 -2.87
N GLY A 99 -3.79 9.38 -2.46
CA GLY A 99 -4.29 8.05 -2.14
C GLY A 99 -5.28 7.59 -3.20
N ILE A 100 -5.14 6.36 -3.69
CA ILE A 100 -6.10 5.77 -4.63
C ILE A 100 -6.62 4.43 -4.11
N ASP A 101 -7.91 4.19 -4.35
CA ASP A 101 -8.59 2.94 -4.01
C ASP A 101 -9.78 2.75 -4.96
N PRO A 102 -10.14 1.52 -5.38
CA PRO A 102 -11.31 1.28 -6.23
C PRO A 102 -12.64 1.47 -5.50
N GLY A 103 -12.68 1.36 -4.17
CA GLY A 103 -13.87 1.47 -3.34
C GLY A 103 -14.35 2.91 -3.15
N ALA A 104 -15.56 3.23 -3.60
CA ALA A 104 -16.13 4.58 -3.46
C ALA A 104 -16.35 4.95 -1.99
N ALA A 105 -16.96 4.04 -1.20
CA ALA A 105 -17.21 4.27 0.23
C ALA A 105 -15.90 4.37 1.03
N THR A 106 -14.88 3.64 0.62
CA THR A 106 -13.53 3.69 1.20
C THR A 106 -12.89 5.08 1.00
N ILE A 107 -12.94 5.59 -0.24
CA ILE A 107 -12.42 6.94 -0.57
C ILE A 107 -13.21 8.04 0.14
N GLU A 108 -14.52 7.90 0.24
CA GLU A 108 -15.36 8.85 1.00
C GLU A 108 -14.94 8.91 2.47
N ALA A 109 -14.75 7.74 3.12
CA ALA A 109 -14.31 7.65 4.51
C ALA A 109 -12.92 8.27 4.70
N ALA A 110 -11.95 7.99 3.81
CA ALA A 110 -10.61 8.56 3.85
C ALA A 110 -10.64 10.09 3.68
N THR A 111 -11.41 10.58 2.70
CA THR A 111 -11.54 12.02 2.42
C THR A 111 -12.13 12.76 3.61
N LYS A 112 -13.21 12.23 4.20
CA LYS A 112 -13.85 12.81 5.38
C LYS A 112 -12.88 12.90 6.55
N HIS A 113 -12.19 11.80 6.89
CA HIS A 113 -11.29 11.76 8.03
C HIS A 113 -10.09 12.71 7.84
N ALA A 114 -9.51 12.77 6.64
CA ALA A 114 -8.44 13.72 6.35
C ALA A 114 -8.89 15.19 6.47
N ALA A 115 -10.11 15.50 6.01
CA ALA A 115 -10.69 16.84 6.13
C ALA A 115 -10.88 17.25 7.60
N GLU A 116 -11.43 16.35 8.43
CA GLU A 116 -11.57 16.55 9.88
C GLU A 116 -10.22 16.82 10.57
N ASN A 117 -9.15 16.16 10.08
CA ASN A 117 -7.78 16.35 10.57
C ASN A 117 -6.99 17.47 9.85
N LYS A 118 -7.62 18.20 8.91
CA LYS A 118 -7.00 19.29 8.13
C LYS A 118 -5.74 18.84 7.37
N LEU A 119 -5.75 17.62 6.85
CA LEU A 119 -4.64 17.08 6.06
C LEU A 119 -4.91 17.26 4.56
N PRO A 120 -4.00 17.90 3.81
CA PRO A 120 -4.17 18.14 2.38
C PRO A 120 -3.81 16.91 1.57
N ILE A 121 -4.60 15.84 1.66
CA ILE A 121 -4.42 14.61 0.92
C ILE A 121 -5.39 14.58 -0.26
N ARG A 122 -4.91 14.21 -1.44
CA ARG A 122 -5.72 14.02 -2.64
C ARG A 122 -6.16 12.56 -2.71
N TYR A 123 -7.39 12.28 -2.32
CA TYR A 123 -7.97 10.95 -2.50
C TYR A 123 -8.73 10.84 -3.82
N ARG A 124 -8.57 9.69 -4.52
CA ARG A 124 -9.22 9.42 -5.82
C ARG A 124 -9.72 7.99 -5.87
N ARG A 125 -10.95 7.81 -6.35
CA ARG A 125 -11.42 6.48 -6.77
C ARG A 125 -10.79 6.15 -8.11
N ALA A 126 -9.75 5.30 -8.12
CA ALA A 126 -8.99 4.96 -9.32
C ALA A 126 -8.19 3.67 -9.10
N LEU A 127 -7.78 3.04 -10.19
CA LEU A 127 -6.76 1.99 -10.25
C LEU A 127 -5.39 2.59 -10.59
N ALA A 128 -4.31 1.82 -10.36
CA ALA A 128 -2.96 2.23 -10.73
C ALA A 128 -2.84 2.46 -12.25
N GLU A 129 -3.51 1.66 -13.05
CA GLU A 129 -3.56 1.74 -14.50
C GLU A 129 -4.18 3.05 -15.00
N ASP A 130 -5.22 3.54 -14.30
CA ASP A 130 -5.89 4.80 -14.65
C ASP A 130 -4.93 5.98 -14.46
N ILE A 131 -4.23 6.02 -13.32
CA ILE A 131 -3.25 7.07 -13.01
C ILE A 131 -2.04 7.00 -13.95
N ALA A 132 -1.59 5.77 -14.29
CA ALA A 132 -0.51 5.57 -15.24
C ALA A 132 -0.86 6.10 -16.66
N ALA A 133 -2.11 5.90 -17.08
CA ALA A 133 -2.61 6.43 -18.35
C ALA A 133 -2.67 7.97 -18.38
N GLU A 134 -2.80 8.63 -17.23
CA GLU A 134 -2.73 10.09 -17.09
C GLU A 134 -1.28 10.63 -17.17
N GLY A 135 -0.27 9.74 -17.08
CA GLY A 135 1.14 10.12 -17.12
C GLY A 135 1.65 10.78 -15.83
N GLU A 136 0.91 10.68 -14.72
CA GLU A 136 1.37 11.17 -13.42
C GLU A 136 2.57 10.34 -12.94
N GLN A 137 3.51 10.99 -12.24
CA GLN A 137 4.66 10.32 -11.61
C GLN A 137 4.89 10.83 -10.20
N PHE A 138 5.39 9.93 -9.34
CA PHE A 138 5.59 10.17 -7.93
C PHE A 138 7.01 9.79 -7.51
N ASP A 139 7.53 10.48 -6.51
CA ASP A 139 8.85 10.20 -5.96
C ASP A 139 8.86 8.88 -5.17
N LEU A 140 7.74 8.60 -4.48
CA LEU A 140 7.53 7.36 -3.74
C LEU A 140 6.15 6.77 -4.06
N VAL A 141 6.11 5.52 -4.49
CA VAL A 141 4.88 4.76 -4.76
C VAL A 141 4.77 3.61 -3.77
N LEU A 142 3.63 3.47 -3.12
CA LEU A 142 3.36 2.43 -2.13
C LEU A 142 2.26 1.49 -2.65
N ALA A 143 2.43 0.18 -2.38
CA ALA A 143 1.41 -0.86 -2.57
C ALA A 143 1.48 -1.83 -1.39
N LEU A 144 0.73 -1.55 -0.33
CA LEU A 144 0.78 -2.28 0.95
C LEU A 144 -0.44 -3.18 1.09
N GLU A 145 -0.25 -4.50 1.11
CA GLU A 145 -1.32 -5.51 1.06
C GLU A 145 -2.24 -5.33 -0.16
N VAL A 146 -1.64 -5.14 -1.33
CA VAL A 146 -2.37 -4.97 -2.59
C VAL A 146 -1.99 -6.05 -3.60
N VAL A 147 -0.72 -6.41 -3.68
CA VAL A 147 -0.18 -7.26 -4.75
C VAL A 147 -0.74 -8.68 -4.72
N GLU A 148 -1.20 -9.18 -3.58
CA GLU A 148 -1.89 -10.47 -3.42
C GLU A 148 -3.36 -10.43 -3.84
N HIS A 149 -3.92 -9.24 -4.05
CA HIS A 149 -5.32 -9.04 -4.36
C HIS A 149 -5.58 -8.72 -5.84
N VAL A 150 -4.52 -8.49 -6.61
CA VAL A 150 -4.65 -8.17 -8.04
C VAL A 150 -4.78 -9.44 -8.90
N PRO A 151 -5.57 -9.42 -9.97
CA PRO A 151 -5.74 -10.58 -10.86
C PRO A 151 -4.45 -10.93 -11.62
N ASP A 152 -3.67 -9.93 -12.01
CA ASP A 152 -2.40 -10.06 -12.74
C ASP A 152 -1.32 -9.22 -12.08
N LEU A 153 -0.43 -9.89 -11.34
CA LEU A 153 0.69 -9.26 -10.65
C LEU A 153 1.63 -8.51 -11.61
N GLY A 154 1.90 -9.10 -12.79
CA GLY A 154 2.81 -8.49 -13.76
C GLY A 154 2.25 -7.19 -14.35
N ALA A 155 0.99 -7.21 -14.78
CA ALA A 155 0.30 -6.03 -15.32
C ALA A 155 0.19 -4.92 -14.26
N PHE A 156 -0.21 -5.27 -13.03
CA PHE A 156 -0.28 -4.31 -11.91
C PHE A 156 1.08 -3.66 -11.63
N LEU A 157 2.15 -4.48 -11.49
CA LEU A 157 3.48 -3.94 -11.18
C LEU A 157 4.04 -3.11 -12.34
N ALA A 158 3.74 -3.44 -13.59
CA ALA A 158 4.10 -2.60 -14.73
C ALA A 158 3.44 -1.22 -14.64
N ALA A 159 2.15 -1.14 -14.33
CA ALA A 159 1.45 0.12 -14.12
C ALA A 159 2.00 0.89 -12.89
N ALA A 160 2.15 0.23 -11.76
CA ALA A 160 2.67 0.84 -10.54
C ALA A 160 4.10 1.37 -10.70
N CYS A 161 4.98 0.63 -11.40
CA CYS A 161 6.36 1.07 -11.69
C CYS A 161 6.42 2.21 -12.72
N ALA A 162 5.45 2.32 -13.64
CA ALA A 162 5.34 3.47 -14.55
C ALA A 162 5.08 4.77 -13.78
N LEU A 163 4.36 4.69 -12.65
CA LEU A 163 4.07 5.81 -11.75
C LEU A 163 5.28 6.27 -10.93
N VAL A 164 6.33 5.46 -10.81
CA VAL A 164 7.56 5.85 -10.13
C VAL A 164 8.36 6.78 -11.03
N ALA A 165 8.68 7.98 -10.54
CA ALA A 165 9.53 8.92 -11.24
C ALA A 165 10.95 8.37 -11.44
N PRO A 166 11.71 8.80 -12.48
CA PRO A 166 13.14 8.52 -12.56
C PRO A 166 13.87 8.93 -11.27
N GLY A 167 14.66 8.02 -10.70
CA GLY A 167 15.29 8.22 -9.39
C GLY A 167 14.35 8.06 -8.19
N GLY A 168 13.10 7.68 -8.40
CA GLY A 168 12.11 7.42 -7.37
C GLY A 168 12.18 6.01 -6.77
N MET A 169 11.27 5.72 -5.86
CA MET A 169 11.21 4.47 -5.11
C MET A 169 9.80 3.86 -5.13
N PHE A 170 9.74 2.54 -5.19
CA PHE A 170 8.54 1.73 -4.97
C PHE A 170 8.67 0.96 -3.66
N VAL A 171 7.63 0.90 -2.86
CA VAL A 171 7.58 0.07 -1.64
C VAL A 171 6.33 -0.80 -1.67
N ALA A 172 6.53 -2.11 -1.51
CA ALA A 172 5.45 -3.08 -1.34
C ALA A 172 5.51 -3.74 0.03
N ALA A 173 4.35 -4.15 0.55
CA ALA A 173 4.21 -5.08 1.65
C ALA A 173 3.22 -6.17 1.25
N THR A 174 3.51 -7.44 1.58
CA THR A 174 2.63 -8.57 1.28
C THR A 174 3.00 -9.80 2.09
N LEU A 175 2.20 -10.86 1.95
CA LEU A 175 2.42 -12.17 2.55
C LEU A 175 3.28 -13.06 1.65
N ASN A 176 4.26 -13.74 2.26
CA ASN A 176 5.10 -14.69 1.54
C ASN A 176 4.39 -16.05 1.37
N ARG A 177 4.52 -16.69 0.22
CA ARG A 177 3.94 -18.00 -0.08
C ARG A 177 4.77 -19.14 0.52
N THR A 178 4.75 -19.25 1.86
CA THR A 178 5.40 -20.30 2.64
C THR A 178 4.38 -21.07 3.48
N LEU A 179 4.75 -22.27 3.93
CA LEU A 179 3.92 -23.04 4.85
C LEU A 179 3.76 -22.31 6.20
N LYS A 180 4.80 -21.62 6.67
CA LYS A 180 4.77 -20.82 7.90
C LYS A 180 3.77 -19.67 7.78
N ALA A 181 3.74 -18.96 6.62
CA ALA A 181 2.74 -17.92 6.37
C ALA A 181 1.32 -18.49 6.34
N TYR A 182 1.12 -19.66 5.69
CA TYR A 182 -0.17 -20.34 5.73
C TYR A 182 -0.65 -20.62 7.15
N MET A 183 0.22 -21.20 7.98
CA MET A 183 -0.12 -21.55 9.38
C MET A 183 -0.38 -20.32 10.24
N LEU A 184 0.37 -19.25 10.09
CA LEU A 184 0.25 -18.07 10.94
C LEU A 184 -0.78 -17.05 10.43
N ALA A 185 -0.80 -16.73 9.14
CA ALA A 185 -1.68 -15.72 8.58
C ALA A 185 -3.11 -16.25 8.35
N ILE A 186 -3.26 -17.52 7.96
CA ILE A 186 -4.58 -18.12 7.72
C ILE A 186 -5.06 -18.84 8.97
N VAL A 187 -4.38 -19.94 9.37
CA VAL A 187 -4.86 -20.75 10.51
C VAL A 187 -4.82 -19.94 11.82
N GLY A 188 -3.71 -19.23 12.06
CA GLY A 188 -3.54 -18.44 13.28
C GLY A 188 -4.46 -17.23 13.33
N ALA A 189 -4.40 -16.35 12.36
CA ALA A 189 -5.11 -15.07 12.40
C ALA A 189 -6.61 -15.20 12.12
N GLU A 190 -7.02 -16.08 11.19
CA GLU A 190 -8.43 -16.21 10.80
C GLU A 190 -9.21 -17.22 11.65
N TYR A 191 -8.59 -18.34 12.03
CA TYR A 191 -9.31 -19.44 12.72
C TYR A 191 -9.07 -19.51 14.22
N VAL A 192 -7.87 -19.16 14.71
CA VAL A 192 -7.53 -19.24 16.12
C VAL A 192 -7.76 -17.92 16.84
N LEU A 193 -7.21 -16.84 16.33
CA LEU A 193 -7.27 -15.51 16.96
C LEU A 193 -8.49 -14.69 16.54
N ASN A 194 -9.17 -15.08 15.45
CA ASN A 194 -10.28 -14.33 14.84
C ASN A 194 -9.94 -12.84 14.63
N TRP A 195 -8.68 -12.54 14.30
CA TRP A 195 -8.23 -11.18 14.00
C TRP A 195 -8.77 -10.69 12.67
N LEU A 196 -8.99 -11.63 11.74
CA LEU A 196 -9.51 -11.38 10.40
C LEU A 196 -10.68 -12.31 10.12
N PRO A 197 -11.65 -11.91 9.29
CA PRO A 197 -12.71 -12.80 8.82
C PRO A 197 -12.15 -14.03 8.11
N ARG A 198 -12.80 -15.18 8.26
CA ARG A 198 -12.40 -16.41 7.56
C ARG A 198 -12.49 -16.23 6.05
N GLY A 199 -11.46 -16.70 5.33
CA GLY A 199 -11.38 -16.56 3.88
C GLY A 199 -10.92 -15.17 3.41
N THR A 200 -10.30 -14.38 4.30
CA THR A 200 -9.67 -13.11 3.93
C THR A 200 -8.47 -13.35 3.00
N HIS A 201 -7.73 -14.46 3.22
CA HIS A 201 -6.54 -14.75 2.45
C HIS A 201 -6.65 -16.06 1.66
N ASP A 202 -6.28 -16.03 0.38
CA ASP A 202 -5.99 -17.21 -0.43
C ASP A 202 -4.46 -17.38 -0.55
N TRP A 203 -3.91 -18.44 0.08
CA TRP A 203 -2.48 -18.73 0.05
C TRP A 203 -1.88 -18.81 -1.36
N ARG A 204 -2.67 -19.18 -2.36
CA ARG A 204 -2.21 -19.25 -3.76
C ARG A 204 -1.90 -17.87 -4.34
N LYS A 205 -2.53 -16.82 -3.80
CA LYS A 205 -2.33 -15.42 -4.18
C LYS A 205 -1.13 -14.78 -3.47
N PHE A 206 -0.56 -15.44 -2.44
CA PHE A 206 0.63 -14.92 -1.75
C PHE A 206 1.82 -14.83 -2.69
N VAL A 207 2.63 -13.79 -2.56
CA VAL A 207 3.71 -13.46 -3.48
C VAL A 207 5.06 -13.74 -2.83
N ARG A 208 5.90 -14.55 -3.49
CA ARG A 208 7.27 -14.79 -3.01
C ARG A 208 8.14 -13.56 -3.28
N PRO A 209 9.13 -13.25 -2.40
CA PRO A 209 10.08 -12.14 -2.64
C PRO A 209 10.77 -12.22 -4.01
N SER A 210 11.12 -13.44 -4.47
CA SER A 210 11.73 -13.66 -5.77
C SER A 210 10.79 -13.39 -6.96
N GLU A 211 9.49 -13.65 -6.80
CA GLU A 211 8.47 -13.35 -7.82
C GLU A 211 8.27 -11.85 -7.93
N LEU A 212 8.10 -11.18 -6.79
CA LEU A 212 8.00 -9.71 -6.73
C LEU A 212 9.24 -9.04 -7.35
N ALA A 213 10.44 -9.45 -6.94
CA ALA A 213 11.69 -8.88 -7.45
C ALA A 213 11.86 -9.10 -8.96
N ARG A 214 11.42 -10.24 -9.49
CA ARG A 214 11.47 -10.52 -10.93
C ARG A 214 10.56 -9.58 -11.71
N GLU A 215 9.30 -9.39 -11.29
CA GLU A 215 8.35 -8.53 -12.00
C GLU A 215 8.74 -7.04 -11.87
N LEU A 216 9.23 -6.60 -10.71
CA LEU A 216 9.78 -5.25 -10.53
C LEU A 216 10.96 -4.99 -11.47
N ARG A 217 11.91 -5.94 -11.59
CA ARG A 217 13.05 -5.81 -12.51
C ARG A 217 12.61 -5.75 -13.97
N ARG A 218 11.60 -6.53 -14.37
CA ARG A 218 11.00 -6.44 -15.71
C ARG A 218 10.42 -5.07 -16.01
N SER A 219 9.95 -4.38 -14.97
CA SER A 219 9.38 -3.04 -15.04
C SER A 219 10.43 -1.93 -14.81
N GLY A 220 11.73 -2.26 -14.81
CA GLY A 220 12.82 -1.29 -14.69
C GLY A 220 13.05 -0.76 -13.28
N VAL A 221 12.59 -1.46 -12.25
CA VAL A 221 12.75 -1.09 -10.84
C VAL A 221 13.43 -2.22 -10.10
N GLU A 222 14.51 -1.94 -9.36
CA GLU A 222 15.30 -2.96 -8.68
C GLU A 222 15.11 -2.94 -7.16
N VAL A 223 14.90 -4.13 -6.58
CA VAL A 223 14.81 -4.28 -5.12
C VAL A 223 16.15 -3.94 -4.49
N VAL A 224 16.13 -2.99 -3.57
CA VAL A 224 17.32 -2.51 -2.82
C VAL A 224 17.28 -2.92 -1.34
N GLU A 225 16.12 -3.25 -0.81
CA GLU A 225 15.95 -3.67 0.58
C GLU A 225 14.78 -4.62 0.74
N LEU A 226 14.94 -5.63 1.59
CA LEU A 226 13.90 -6.55 2.03
C LEU A 226 13.93 -6.64 3.56
N ALA A 227 12.77 -6.64 4.19
CA ALA A 227 12.62 -6.87 5.61
C ALA A 227 11.31 -7.59 5.92
N GLY A 228 11.31 -8.47 6.90
CA GLY A 228 10.12 -9.10 7.43
C GLY A 228 9.48 -8.27 8.53
N LEU A 229 8.23 -8.60 8.84
CA LEU A 229 7.50 -8.02 9.96
C LEU A 229 7.06 -9.14 10.89
N ALA A 230 7.48 -9.11 12.15
CA ALA A 230 7.14 -10.11 13.16
C ALA A 230 6.33 -9.50 14.30
N TYR A 231 5.23 -10.17 14.64
CA TYR A 231 4.42 -9.81 15.80
C TYR A 231 5.07 -10.28 17.09
N GLN A 232 5.14 -9.41 18.07
CA GLN A 232 5.61 -9.70 19.42
C GLN A 232 4.44 -9.66 20.40
N PRO A 233 3.98 -10.83 20.92
CA PRO A 233 2.88 -10.90 21.86
C PRO A 233 3.16 -10.13 23.15
N LEU A 234 4.40 -10.21 23.65
CA LEU A 234 4.85 -9.40 24.79
C LEU A 234 5.02 -7.94 24.35
N GLY A 235 3.98 -7.14 24.60
CA GLY A 235 3.94 -5.72 24.22
C GLY A 235 3.06 -5.40 23.04
N ASP A 236 2.36 -6.39 22.45
CA ASP A 236 1.32 -6.24 21.42
C ASP A 236 1.77 -5.30 20.27
N ARG A 237 2.95 -5.57 19.71
CA ARG A 237 3.59 -4.74 18.69
C ARG A 237 4.26 -5.54 17.60
N TRP A 238 4.39 -4.93 16.42
CA TRP A 238 5.14 -5.47 15.30
C TRP A 238 6.56 -4.91 15.26
N ARG A 239 7.49 -5.70 14.79
CA ARG A 239 8.89 -5.31 14.58
C ARG A 239 9.37 -5.69 13.20
N ILE A 240 10.28 -4.87 12.67
CA ILE A 240 11.06 -5.16 11.48
C ILE A 240 12.11 -6.20 11.86
N VAL A 241 12.20 -7.28 11.07
CA VAL A 241 13.10 -8.42 11.29
C VAL A 241 13.72 -8.86 9.96
N PRO A 242 14.85 -9.60 9.97
CA PRO A 242 15.43 -10.16 8.74
C PRO A 242 14.62 -11.34 8.15
N ASP A 243 13.82 -12.04 8.98
CA ASP A 243 13.03 -13.21 8.58
C ASP A 243 11.87 -12.79 7.67
N LEU A 244 11.85 -13.29 6.42
CA LEU A 244 10.85 -13.00 5.40
C LEU A 244 9.76 -14.07 5.28
N ASP A 245 9.74 -15.07 6.15
CA ASP A 245 8.93 -16.27 5.96
C ASP A 245 7.41 -16.04 6.02
N VAL A 246 6.93 -15.00 6.69
CA VAL A 246 5.49 -14.77 6.84
C VAL A 246 5.02 -13.59 6.00
N ASN A 247 5.31 -12.39 6.44
CA ASN A 247 5.08 -11.16 5.70
C ASN A 247 6.38 -10.40 5.52
N TYR A 248 6.47 -9.63 4.48
CA TYR A 248 7.66 -8.86 4.19
C TYR A 248 7.32 -7.52 3.53
N MET A 249 8.29 -6.62 3.63
CA MET A 249 8.32 -5.38 2.87
C MET A 249 9.51 -5.39 1.92
N ALA A 250 9.31 -4.80 0.75
CA ALA A 250 10.33 -4.61 -0.27
C ALA A 250 10.40 -3.14 -0.64
N ALA A 251 11.58 -2.53 -0.54
CA ALA A 251 11.86 -1.24 -1.15
C ALA A 251 12.65 -1.47 -2.44
N ALA A 252 12.25 -0.80 -3.51
CA ALA A 252 12.84 -0.94 -4.83
C ALA A 252 13.06 0.45 -5.46
N ALA A 253 14.17 0.65 -6.14
CA ALA A 253 14.58 1.93 -6.71
C ALA A 253 14.48 1.91 -8.23
N LYS A 254 13.95 2.98 -8.82
CA LYS A 254 14.02 3.23 -10.25
C LYS A 254 15.28 4.02 -10.58
N PRO A 255 16.11 3.59 -11.54
CA PRO A 255 17.27 4.37 -11.94
C PRO A 255 16.91 5.80 -12.36
N SER A 256 17.78 6.77 -12.07
CA SER A 256 17.67 8.10 -12.66
C SER A 256 18.06 8.05 -14.13
N ASP A 257 17.43 8.88 -14.98
CA ASP A 257 17.67 8.89 -16.44
C ASP A 257 19.15 9.04 -16.84
N ALA A 258 19.99 9.58 -15.96
CA ALA A 258 21.44 9.72 -16.19
C ALA A 258 22.19 8.36 -16.30
N ARG A 259 21.59 7.22 -15.93
CA ARG A 259 22.16 5.88 -16.12
C ARG A 259 21.63 5.15 -17.35
N ALA A 260 20.52 5.58 -17.92
CA ALA A 260 19.95 4.98 -19.14
C ALA A 260 20.80 5.29 -20.41
N THR A 261 21.74 6.25 -20.34
CA THR A 261 22.56 6.69 -21.48
C THR A 261 23.96 6.05 -21.51
N LYS A 262 24.25 5.04 -20.67
CA LYS A 262 25.58 4.40 -20.61
C LYS A 262 25.56 2.88 -20.81
N ASN A 263 24.71 2.38 -21.69
CA ASN A 263 24.83 1.01 -22.21
C ASN A 263 24.77 1.03 -23.74
#